data_ca116a22ad471465c33075288200e089
#
_entry.id   ca116a22ad471465c33075288200e089
#
_cell.length_a   1.000
_cell.length_b   1.000
_cell.length_c   1.000
_cell.angle_alpha   90.00
_cell.angle_beta   90.00
_cell.angle_gamma   90.00
#
_symmetry.space_group_name_H-M   'P 1'
#
loop_
_entity.id
_entity.type
_entity.pdbx_description
1 polymer ?
#
loop_
_entity_poly.entity_id
_entity_poly.type
_entity_poly.pdbx_seq_one_letter_code
_entity_poly.pdbx_strand_id
1 'polypeptide(L)'
;MTGKERREQLLDVGRALFAERGYDGTAFEEIAARAGVSKPVVYEHFGGKEGLYAVVVDREVQRLLDTFTNALTGDNSKLLLEQATLALLTYIEDEP
;
A
#
# COMPACT_ATOMS: atom_id res chain seq x y z
N MET A 1 9.66 12.43 17.79
CA MET A 1 8.85 11.73 16.77
C MET A 1 7.60 11.17 17.39
N THR A 2 6.44 11.44 16.82
CA THR A 2 5.18 10.89 17.30
C THR A 2 5.00 9.44 16.85
N GLY A 3 4.04 8.73 17.45
CA GLY A 3 3.71 7.37 17.00
C GLY A 3 3.28 7.32 15.54
N LYS A 4 2.53 8.33 15.10
CA LYS A 4 2.10 8.43 13.70
C LYS A 4 3.30 8.62 12.75
N GLU A 5 4.23 9.49 13.12
CA GLU A 5 5.44 9.71 12.33
C GLU A 5 6.32 8.47 12.29
N ARG A 6 6.43 7.77 13.42
CA ARG A 6 7.18 6.51 13.50
C ARG A 6 6.57 5.46 12.57
N ARG A 7 5.24 5.35 12.58
CA ARG A 7 4.54 4.41 11.71
C ARG A 7 4.81 4.70 10.24
N GLU A 8 4.78 5.96 9.84
CA GLU A 8 5.09 6.38 8.47
C GLU A 8 6.54 6.06 8.10
N GLN A 9 7.47 6.31 9.01
CA GLN A 9 8.88 5.98 8.80
C GLN A 9 9.05 4.48 8.55
N LEU A 10 8.42 3.65 9.36
CA LEU A 10 8.51 2.20 9.23
C LEU A 10 7.91 1.70 7.92
N LEU A 11 6.83 2.32 7.46
CA LEU A 11 6.24 2.00 6.17
C LEU A 11 7.18 2.35 5.03
N ASP A 12 7.84 3.50 5.08
CA ASP A 12 8.80 3.91 4.06
C ASP A 12 10.01 2.97 4.02
N VAL A 13 10.54 2.62 5.17
CA VAL A 13 11.68 1.68 5.26
C VAL A 13 11.28 0.29 4.75
N GLY A 14 10.13 -0.20 5.18
CA GLY A 14 9.63 -1.50 4.75
C GLY A 14 9.40 -1.54 3.24
N ARG A 15 8.77 -0.51 2.71
CA ARG A 15 8.53 -0.40 1.27
C ARG A 15 9.84 -0.48 0.47
N ALA A 16 10.84 0.28 0.90
CA ALA A 16 12.13 0.30 0.21
C ALA A 16 12.80 -1.08 0.22
N LEU A 17 12.79 -1.74 1.38
CA LEU A 17 13.40 -3.07 1.50
C LEU A 17 12.64 -4.13 0.71
N PHE A 18 11.33 -4.12 0.74
CA PHE A 18 10.53 -5.06 -0.05
C PHE A 18 10.73 -4.84 -1.54
N ALA A 19 10.88 -3.60 -1.97
CA ALA A 19 11.15 -3.29 -3.37
C ALA A 19 12.53 -3.78 -3.82
N GLU A 20 13.52 -3.67 -2.95
CA GLU A 20 14.89 -4.11 -3.25
C GLU A 20 15.04 -5.63 -3.25
N ARG A 21 14.42 -6.31 -2.28
CA ARG A 21 14.72 -7.71 -1.96
C ARG A 21 13.54 -8.65 -2.05
N GLY A 22 12.36 -8.13 -2.28
CA GLY A 22 11.14 -8.91 -2.22
C GLY A 22 10.73 -9.24 -0.79
N TYR A 23 9.57 -9.84 -0.63
CA TYR A 23 9.04 -10.20 0.68
C TYR A 23 9.93 -11.22 1.40
N ASP A 24 10.25 -12.30 0.72
CA ASP A 24 11.04 -13.39 1.33
C ASP A 24 12.49 -12.97 1.60
N GLY A 25 13.02 -12.06 0.78
CA GLY A 25 14.39 -11.57 0.93
C GLY A 25 14.58 -10.50 1.98
N THR A 26 13.51 -10.04 2.60
CA THR A 26 13.55 -8.98 3.60
C THR A 26 13.43 -9.57 5.00
N ALA A 27 14.43 -9.34 5.84
CA ALA A 27 14.39 -9.75 7.24
C ALA A 27 13.73 -8.66 8.09
N PHE A 28 12.89 -9.08 9.04
CA PHE A 28 12.20 -8.16 9.94
C PHE A 28 13.19 -7.35 10.78
N GLU A 29 14.26 -7.98 11.23
CA GLU A 29 15.34 -7.35 12.00
C GLU A 29 16.01 -6.23 11.21
N GLU A 30 16.13 -6.38 9.91
CA GLU A 30 16.72 -5.37 9.05
C GLU A 30 15.86 -4.14 8.93
N ILE A 31 14.55 -4.31 8.92
CA ILE A 31 13.60 -3.19 8.91
C ILE A 31 13.81 -2.35 10.18
N ALA A 32 13.86 -3.01 11.34
CA ALA A 32 14.10 -2.35 12.61
C ALA A 32 15.45 -1.63 12.63
N ALA A 33 16.50 -2.30 12.19
CA ALA A 33 17.85 -1.74 12.15
C ALA A 33 17.94 -0.51 11.26
N ARG A 34 17.37 -0.59 10.07
CA ARG A 34 17.40 0.53 9.12
C ARG A 34 16.60 1.72 9.62
N ALA A 35 15.51 1.48 10.33
CA ALA A 35 14.71 2.53 10.94
C ALA A 35 15.31 3.08 12.24
N GLY A 36 16.35 2.43 12.76
CA GLY A 36 16.99 2.86 14.01
C GLY A 36 16.14 2.58 15.24
N VAL A 37 15.32 1.54 15.23
CA VAL A 37 14.44 1.18 16.34
C VAL A 37 14.61 -0.28 16.71
N SER A 38 14.08 -0.66 17.87
CA SER A 38 14.08 -2.05 18.30
C SER A 38 12.97 -2.83 17.59
N LYS A 39 13.15 -4.13 17.51
CA LYS A 39 12.18 -5.04 16.93
C LYS A 39 10.78 -4.94 17.58
N PRO A 40 10.67 -4.87 18.93
CA PRO A 40 9.37 -4.68 19.57
C PRO A 40 8.62 -3.44 19.13
N VAL A 41 9.31 -2.36 18.81
CA VAL A 41 8.68 -1.13 18.31
C VAL A 41 7.97 -1.39 16.99
N VAL A 42 8.61 -2.13 16.09
CA VAL A 42 7.99 -2.49 14.81
C VAL A 42 6.79 -3.40 15.04
N TYR A 43 6.90 -4.35 15.97
CA TYR A 43 5.79 -5.23 16.32
C TYR A 43 4.58 -4.47 16.86
N GLU A 44 4.80 -3.43 17.67
CA GLU A 44 3.71 -2.61 18.19
C GLU A 44 2.89 -1.97 17.09
N HIS A 45 3.53 -1.56 16.01
CA HIS A 45 2.84 -0.88 14.91
C HIS A 45 2.17 -1.84 13.94
N PHE A 46 2.75 -3.00 13.68
CA PHE A 46 2.31 -3.85 12.57
C PHE A 46 2.09 -5.31 12.93
N GLY A 47 2.52 -5.73 14.10
CA GLY A 47 2.34 -7.12 14.53
C GLY A 47 3.23 -8.13 13.84
N GLY A 48 4.11 -7.69 12.94
CA GLY A 48 5.06 -8.55 12.27
C GLY A 48 5.31 -8.15 10.83
N LYS A 49 6.13 -8.92 10.14
CA LYS A 49 6.51 -8.66 8.74
C LYS A 49 5.29 -8.71 7.82
N GLU A 50 4.41 -9.67 8.02
CA GLU A 50 3.21 -9.82 7.18
C GLU A 50 2.28 -8.63 7.33
N GLY A 51 2.08 -8.14 8.56
CA GLY A 51 1.26 -6.96 8.82
C GLY A 51 1.83 -5.71 8.17
N LEU A 52 3.14 -5.54 8.26
CA LEU A 52 3.82 -4.43 7.60
C LEU A 52 3.67 -4.52 6.08
N TYR A 53 3.90 -5.69 5.51
CA TYR A 53 3.77 -5.90 4.07
C TYR A 53 2.35 -5.62 3.58
N ALA A 54 1.35 -6.08 4.31
CA ALA A 54 -0.05 -5.86 3.95
C ALA A 54 -0.38 -4.37 3.86
N VAL A 55 0.11 -3.55 4.80
CA VAL A 55 -0.11 -2.11 4.78
C VAL A 55 0.65 -1.45 3.63
N VAL A 56 1.89 -1.88 3.37
CA VAL A 56 2.69 -1.37 2.25
C VAL A 56 1.98 -1.64 0.92
N VAL A 57 1.50 -2.86 0.71
CA VAL A 57 0.78 -3.22 -0.51
C VAL A 57 -0.50 -2.41 -0.65
N ASP A 58 -1.27 -2.28 0.44
CA ASP A 58 -2.51 -1.50 0.43
C ASP A 58 -2.24 -0.06 0.00
N ARG A 59 -1.19 0.56 0.54
CA ARG A 59 -0.83 1.93 0.17
C ARG A 59 -0.38 2.07 -1.28
N GLU A 60 0.38 1.11 -1.78
CA GLU A 60 0.80 1.13 -3.19
C GLU A 60 -0.40 1.02 -4.12
N VAL A 61 -1.35 0.16 -3.80
CA VAL A 61 -2.59 0.02 -4.56
C VAL A 61 -3.38 1.33 -4.52
N GLN A 62 -3.52 1.95 -3.35
CA GLN A 62 -4.23 3.22 -3.21
C GLN A 62 -3.56 4.32 -4.03
N ARG A 63 -2.23 4.41 -4.00
CA ARG A 63 -1.49 5.38 -4.80
C ARG A 63 -1.73 5.17 -6.30
N LEU A 64 -1.71 3.92 -6.73
CA LEU A 64 -1.96 3.59 -8.12
C LEU A 64 -3.36 3.99 -8.54
N LEU A 65 -4.36 3.67 -7.72
CA LEU A 65 -5.75 4.04 -7.99
C LEU A 65 -5.94 5.55 -8.00
N ASP A 66 -5.32 6.27 -7.06
CA ASP A 66 -5.40 7.73 -7.00
C ASP A 66 -4.75 8.36 -8.24
N THR A 67 -3.59 7.86 -8.64
CA THR A 67 -2.89 8.34 -9.83
C THR A 67 -3.75 8.11 -11.07
N PHE A 68 -4.33 6.94 -11.21
CA PHE A 68 -5.21 6.59 -12.31
C PHE A 68 -6.46 7.47 -12.34
N THR A 69 -7.10 7.63 -11.18
CA THR A 69 -8.28 8.48 -11.05
C THR A 69 -7.95 9.93 -11.41
N ASN A 70 -6.83 10.46 -10.89
CA ASN A 70 -6.42 11.84 -11.18
C ASN A 70 -6.08 12.03 -12.66
N ALA A 71 -5.48 11.05 -13.29
CA ALA A 71 -5.16 11.10 -14.71
C ALA A 71 -6.42 11.12 -15.57
N LEU A 72 -7.49 10.49 -15.11
CA LEU A 72 -8.75 10.40 -15.82
C LEU A 72 -9.74 11.52 -15.45
N THR A 73 -9.50 12.26 -14.38
CA THR A 73 -10.36 13.37 -13.97
C THR A 73 -10.01 14.63 -14.72
N GLY A 74 -10.51 14.76 -15.90
CA GLY A 74 -10.72 16.05 -16.54
C GLY A 74 -12.24 16.21 -16.59
N ASP A 75 -12.78 17.13 -17.24
CA ASP A 75 -14.18 17.57 -17.22
C ASP A 75 -15.23 16.48 -16.94
N ASN A 76 -15.33 15.48 -17.80
CA ASN A 76 -16.31 14.39 -17.65
C ASN A 76 -15.66 13.05 -17.38
N SER A 77 -14.37 13.03 -17.12
CA SER A 77 -13.62 11.77 -16.99
C SER A 77 -14.08 10.93 -15.83
N LYS A 78 -14.43 11.57 -14.71
CA LYS A 78 -14.94 10.84 -13.54
C LYS A 78 -16.26 10.15 -13.83
N LEU A 79 -17.17 10.85 -14.50
CA LEU A 79 -18.46 10.28 -14.89
C LEU A 79 -18.27 9.13 -15.88
N LEU A 80 -17.39 9.31 -16.86
CA LEU A 80 -17.08 8.25 -17.83
C LEU A 80 -16.48 7.03 -17.14
N LEU A 81 -15.62 7.24 -16.16
CA LEU A 81 -15.03 6.14 -15.41
C LEU A 81 -16.10 5.38 -14.61
N GLU A 82 -17.01 6.10 -13.96
CA GLU A 82 -18.11 5.51 -13.23
C GLU A 82 -19.02 4.71 -14.15
N GLN A 83 -19.34 5.23 -15.32
CA GLN A 83 -20.16 4.54 -16.30
C GLN A 83 -19.47 3.28 -16.82
N ALA A 84 -18.18 3.36 -17.09
CA ALA A 84 -17.39 2.21 -17.54
C ALA A 84 -17.37 1.11 -16.48
N THR A 85 -17.21 1.50 -15.21
CA THR A 85 -17.22 0.56 -14.08
C THR A 85 -18.58 -0.12 -13.95
N LEU A 86 -19.66 0.64 -14.04
CA LEU A 86 -21.03 0.08 -13.98
C LEU A 86 -21.29 -0.86 -15.15
N ALA A 87 -20.86 -0.48 -16.35
CA ALA A 87 -21.02 -1.33 -17.53
C ALA A 87 -20.26 -2.65 -17.37
N LEU A 88 -19.05 -2.60 -16.82
CA LEU A 88 -18.25 -3.80 -16.58
C LEU A 88 -18.92 -4.70 -15.54
N LEU A 89 -19.41 -4.13 -14.46
CA LEU A 89 -20.10 -4.89 -13.42
C LEU A 89 -21.38 -5.53 -13.96
N THR A 90 -22.14 -4.79 -14.76
CA THR A 90 -23.34 -5.32 -15.40
C THR A 90 -23.02 -6.49 -16.32
N TYR A 91 -21.94 -6.35 -17.11
CA TYR A 91 -21.47 -7.42 -17.98
C TYR A 91 -21.11 -8.68 -17.19
N ILE A 92 -20.41 -8.52 -16.08
CA ILE A 92 -20.01 -9.65 -15.23
C ILE A 92 -21.24 -10.32 -14.62
N GLU A 93 -22.23 -9.53 -14.18
CA GLU A 93 -23.46 -10.07 -13.59
C GLU A 93 -24.30 -10.84 -14.60
N ASP A 94 -24.28 -10.41 -15.86
CA ASP A 94 -25.06 -11.03 -16.93
C ASP A 94 -24.39 -12.28 -17.52
N GLU A 95 -23.11 -12.50 -17.21
CA GLU A 95 -22.41 -13.70 -17.65
C GLU A 95 -22.93 -14.93 -16.92
N PRO A 96 -23.39 -15.96 -17.64
CA PRO A 96 -23.87 -17.19 -17.01
C PRO A 96 -22.75 -18.01 -16.37
#